data_bc5c67890380a5d7f0dfcf828c91b819
#
_entry.id   bc5c67890380a5d7f0dfcf828c91b819
#
_cell.length_a   1.000
_cell.length_b   1.000
_cell.length_c   1.000
_cell.angle_alpha   90.00
_cell.angle_beta   90.00
_cell.angle_gamma   90.00
#
_symmetry.space_group_name_H-M   'P 1'
#
loop_
_entity.id
_entity.type
_entity.pdbx_description
1 polymer ?
#
loop_
_entity_poly.entity_id
_entity_poly.type
_entity_poly.pdbx_seq_one_letter_code
_entity_poly.pdbx_strand_id
1 'polypeptide(L)'
;MSDTADTQRDSMLGRRSLLRGAALGAAVPLLPAGTATAPATASTSISSASPSAAAASAAASLRWLGTSGWRIDVDGRTVLFDPYLTRFKTGLFDGAFRADTELSTDPEVVREHIGAPELVLVSHSHWDHLADVPYIAKSTGARVVGTETTYHLLVAFGVDPGQISVVKGGEVLDFDGITVEVAAGLHSRNKKYTYFAPGTLDTPPAAPARTIAELPEGDTLAFQVTAGSGGPSAFLMGASDFSERAVQGLRPDLAMVAVPSSTATHHYVPRLLRALGSPGVVVPVHWDNFEEPLSEPPRRDPSMDLDGFLAQVHRESPASRIVVPDYRTVYGADMRPRS
;
A
#
# COMPACT_ATOMS: atom_id res chain seq x y z
N MET A 1 51.71 -26.87 36.77
CA MET A 1 52.48 -27.68 35.79
C MET A 1 51.76 -27.51 34.45
N SER A 2 52.39 -26.73 33.75
CA SER A 2 52.82 -26.57 32.33
C SER A 2 51.63 -26.32 31.39
N ASP A 3 51.38 -25.12 30.93
CA ASP A 3 52.21 -24.36 29.96
C ASP A 3 52.10 -24.92 28.54
N THR A 4 51.54 -24.15 27.63
CA THR A 4 52.05 -23.53 26.39
C THR A 4 50.85 -23.02 25.63
N ALA A 5 50.60 -21.76 25.47
CA ALA A 5 51.20 -20.68 24.69
C ALA A 5 51.25 -20.92 23.17
N ASP A 6 50.68 -19.90 22.49
CA ASP A 6 51.12 -19.37 21.20
C ASP A 6 50.47 -19.93 19.91
N THR A 7 49.88 -19.19 19.04
CA THR A 7 50.41 -18.10 18.22
C THR A 7 49.31 -17.34 17.48
N GLN A 8 49.34 -16.05 17.64
CA GLN A 8 48.79 -15.02 16.76
C GLN A 8 49.38 -15.11 15.34
N ARG A 9 48.56 -14.90 14.30
CA ARG A 9 49.04 -14.18 13.12
C ARG A 9 47.92 -13.41 12.45
N ASP A 10 48.05 -12.11 12.49
CA ASP A 10 47.47 -11.08 11.64
C ASP A 10 47.51 -11.41 10.15
N SER A 11 46.49 -11.08 9.44
CA SER A 11 46.62 -10.59 8.06
C SER A 11 45.60 -9.45 7.80
N MET A 12 46.10 -8.24 8.11
CA MET A 12 45.55 -7.04 7.44
C MET A 12 45.90 -7.11 5.96
N LEU A 13 44.87 -7.09 5.12
CA LEU A 13 45.04 -6.70 3.72
C LEU A 13 44.21 -5.46 3.43
N GLY A 14 44.97 -4.42 3.16
CA GLY A 14 44.56 -3.04 2.96
C GLY A 14 43.68 -2.83 1.74
N ARG A 15 42.62 -2.07 1.98
CA ARG A 15 41.93 -1.36 0.91
C ARG A 15 42.70 -0.11 0.55
N ARG A 16 43.32 -0.09 -0.62
CA ARG A 16 43.66 1.14 -1.37
C ARG A 16 44.23 0.75 -2.74
N SER A 17 43.64 1.36 -3.79
CA SER A 17 44.15 1.50 -5.15
C SER A 17 43.35 0.81 -6.22
N LEU A 18 42.49 1.62 -6.87
CA LEU A 18 42.22 1.56 -8.30
C LEU A 18 41.36 2.77 -8.70
N LEU A 19 42.03 3.90 -8.84
CA LEU A 19 41.59 5.04 -9.64
C LEU A 19 42.80 5.60 -10.37
N ARG A 20 43.01 5.17 -11.62
CA ARG A 20 43.85 5.93 -12.60
C ARG A 20 43.63 5.37 -14.01
N GLY A 21 43.32 6.28 -14.95
CA GLY A 21 43.45 6.14 -16.40
C GLY A 21 42.12 5.98 -17.13
N ALA A 22 41.77 6.67 -18.17
CA ALA A 22 42.55 7.61 -18.99
C ALA A 22 41.54 8.51 -19.73
N ALA A 23 41.84 9.78 -19.81
CA ALA A 23 41.23 10.69 -20.77
C ALA A 23 41.83 10.47 -22.14
N LEU A 24 41.02 10.21 -23.15
CA LEU A 24 41.42 10.34 -24.56
C LEU A 24 40.40 11.26 -25.23
N GLY A 25 40.91 12.45 -25.58
CA GLY A 25 40.18 13.42 -26.37
C GLY A 25 40.09 12.97 -27.84
N ALA A 26 38.92 13.18 -28.40
CA ALA A 26 38.70 13.14 -29.83
C ALA A 26 38.18 14.50 -30.29
N ALA A 27 39.00 15.17 -31.08
CA ALA A 27 38.69 16.43 -31.74
C ALA A 27 37.70 16.16 -32.90
N VAL A 28 36.65 16.95 -32.98
CA VAL A 28 35.69 16.95 -34.10
C VAL A 28 36.03 18.17 -34.98
N PRO A 29 36.23 18.03 -36.31
CA PRO A 29 36.44 19.17 -37.20
C PRO A 29 35.09 19.87 -37.52
N LEU A 30 35.11 21.20 -37.44
CA LEU A 30 34.08 22.07 -37.97
C LEU A 30 34.07 22.06 -39.49
N LEU A 31 32.93 21.81 -40.11
CA LEU A 31 32.65 22.10 -41.52
C LEU A 31 31.64 23.26 -41.64
N PRO A 32 31.76 24.10 -42.69
CA PRO A 32 31.04 25.36 -42.78
C PRO A 32 29.57 25.21 -43.23
N ALA A 33 28.76 26.16 -42.77
CA ALA A 33 27.33 26.27 -43.04
C ALA A 33 27.05 26.53 -44.52
N GLY A 34 26.31 25.61 -45.14
CA GLY A 34 25.64 25.82 -46.42
C GLY A 34 24.17 26.19 -46.20
N THR A 35 23.73 27.33 -46.66
CA THR A 35 22.35 27.79 -46.70
C THR A 35 21.58 26.98 -47.72
N ALA A 36 20.64 26.14 -47.27
CA ALA A 36 19.63 25.54 -48.14
C ALA A 36 18.25 26.00 -47.67
N THR A 37 17.58 26.79 -48.50
CA THR A 37 16.19 27.13 -48.43
C THR A 37 15.35 25.90 -48.75
N ALA A 38 14.60 25.37 -47.77
CA ALA A 38 13.61 24.32 -47.98
C ALA A 38 12.18 24.91 -48.03
N PRO A 39 11.29 24.36 -48.86
CA PRO A 39 9.91 24.85 -48.96
C PRO A 39 9.12 24.47 -47.74
N ALA A 40 8.24 25.38 -47.28
CA ALA A 40 7.31 25.18 -46.19
C ALA A 40 6.26 24.13 -46.58
N THR A 41 6.37 22.94 -46.05
CA THR A 41 5.26 21.98 -46.02
C THR A 41 4.40 22.27 -44.80
N ALA A 42 3.12 22.62 -45.09
CA ALA A 42 2.10 22.79 -44.07
C ALA A 42 1.87 21.44 -43.36
N SER A 43 2.42 21.30 -42.15
CA SER A 43 2.08 20.20 -41.25
C SER A 43 0.69 20.44 -40.67
N THR A 44 -0.29 19.72 -41.15
CA THR A 44 -1.57 19.54 -40.46
C THR A 44 -1.29 18.81 -39.17
N SER A 45 -1.21 19.54 -38.07
CA SER A 45 -1.19 18.97 -36.73
C SER A 45 -2.56 18.31 -36.48
N ILE A 46 -2.59 16.97 -36.57
CA ILE A 46 -3.68 16.18 -35.98
C ILE A 46 -3.49 16.32 -34.48
N SER A 47 -4.24 17.21 -33.86
CA SER A 47 -4.35 17.29 -32.40
C SER A 47 -5.09 16.04 -31.95
N SER A 48 -4.35 15.01 -31.57
CA SER A 48 -4.89 13.94 -30.73
C SER A 48 -5.17 14.55 -29.37
N ALA A 49 -6.41 15.00 -29.17
CA ALA A 49 -6.87 15.39 -27.85
C ALA A 49 -6.73 14.16 -26.94
N SER A 50 -5.78 14.18 -26.02
CA SER A 50 -5.73 13.25 -24.90
C SER A 50 -7.09 13.30 -24.20
N PRO A 51 -7.69 12.15 -23.81
CA PRO A 51 -8.94 12.18 -23.08
C PRO A 51 -8.77 13.07 -21.85
N SER A 52 -9.72 13.98 -21.66
CA SER A 52 -9.71 14.94 -20.56
C SER A 52 -9.58 14.18 -19.24
N ALA A 53 -8.74 14.65 -18.32
CA ALA A 53 -8.62 14.10 -16.95
C ALA A 53 -10.01 13.98 -16.26
N ALA A 54 -10.99 14.80 -16.65
CA ALA A 54 -12.37 14.69 -16.23
C ALA A 54 -13.08 13.42 -16.77
N ALA A 55 -12.72 12.91 -17.96
CA ALA A 55 -13.32 11.69 -18.50
C ALA A 55 -12.72 10.44 -17.84
N ALA A 56 -11.42 10.43 -17.54
CA ALA A 56 -10.77 9.36 -16.77
C ALA A 56 -11.28 9.33 -15.32
N SER A 57 -11.48 10.48 -14.69
CA SER A 57 -12.09 10.62 -13.37
C SER A 57 -13.54 10.09 -13.32
N ALA A 58 -14.28 10.13 -14.41
CA ALA A 58 -15.65 9.60 -14.47
C ALA A 58 -15.72 8.07 -14.54
N ALA A 59 -14.65 7.40 -14.95
CA ALA A 59 -14.61 5.94 -15.12
C ALA A 59 -14.21 5.18 -13.85
N ALA A 60 -13.46 5.79 -12.92
CA ALA A 60 -13.01 5.11 -11.70
C ALA A 60 -14.10 5.10 -10.62
N SER A 61 -14.25 3.95 -9.93
CA SER A 61 -15.09 3.81 -8.74
C SER A 61 -14.34 3.17 -7.59
N LEU A 62 -14.69 3.58 -6.36
CA LEU A 62 -14.08 3.10 -5.14
C LEU A 62 -15.15 2.54 -4.20
N ARG A 63 -14.87 1.41 -3.58
CA ARG A 63 -15.67 0.83 -2.48
C ARG A 63 -14.80 0.57 -1.29
N TRP A 64 -15.23 1.03 -0.13
CA TRP A 64 -14.61 0.64 1.10
C TRP A 64 -15.07 -0.76 1.52
N LEU A 65 -14.12 -1.63 1.80
CA LEU A 65 -14.36 -3.01 2.23
C LEU A 65 -14.26 -3.19 3.75
N GLY A 66 -14.23 -2.04 4.47
CA GLY A 66 -13.97 -2.00 5.90
C GLY A 66 -12.51 -2.16 6.27
N THR A 67 -12.17 -2.03 7.53
CA THR A 67 -10.78 -1.99 7.99
C THR A 67 -10.01 -0.93 7.17
N SER A 68 -8.90 -1.27 6.57
CA SER A 68 -8.22 -0.44 5.55
C SER A 68 -8.54 -0.86 4.12
N GLY A 69 -9.40 -1.87 3.93
CA GLY A 69 -9.66 -2.51 2.64
C GLY A 69 -10.37 -1.63 1.62
N TRP A 70 -9.90 -1.66 0.38
CA TRP A 70 -10.52 -0.96 -0.75
C TRP A 70 -10.61 -1.83 -1.99
N ARG A 71 -11.70 -1.67 -2.72
CA ARG A 71 -11.82 -2.07 -4.11
C ARG A 71 -11.82 -0.81 -4.98
N ILE A 72 -10.94 -0.77 -5.96
CA ILE A 72 -10.78 0.30 -6.94
C ILE A 72 -11.04 -0.30 -8.31
N ASP A 73 -12.13 0.12 -8.93
CA ASP A 73 -12.46 -0.28 -10.31
C ASP A 73 -12.13 0.89 -11.23
N VAL A 74 -11.34 0.64 -12.28
CA VAL A 74 -10.94 1.64 -13.27
C VAL A 74 -10.80 0.98 -14.64
N ASP A 75 -11.45 1.53 -15.65
CA ASP A 75 -11.39 1.07 -17.06
C ASP A 75 -11.65 -0.44 -17.23
N GLY A 76 -12.58 -0.98 -16.42
CA GLY A 76 -12.94 -2.40 -16.41
C GLY A 76 -11.99 -3.31 -15.66
N ARG A 77 -10.99 -2.78 -15.00
CA ARG A 77 -9.98 -3.48 -14.19
C ARG A 77 -10.24 -3.26 -12.71
N THR A 78 -9.88 -4.22 -11.87
CA THR A 78 -10.09 -4.14 -10.42
C THR A 78 -8.77 -4.32 -9.67
N VAL A 79 -8.49 -3.37 -8.78
CA VAL A 79 -7.41 -3.43 -7.79
C VAL A 79 -8.03 -3.56 -6.40
N LEU A 80 -7.53 -4.49 -5.60
CA LEU A 80 -7.86 -4.61 -4.19
C LEU A 80 -6.69 -4.16 -3.33
N PHE A 81 -7.00 -3.51 -2.22
CA PHE A 81 -6.05 -3.19 -1.16
C PHE A 81 -6.55 -3.79 0.15
N ASP A 82 -5.71 -4.54 0.86
CA ASP A 82 -5.99 -5.17 2.17
C ASP A 82 -7.40 -5.78 2.29
N PRO A 83 -7.83 -6.67 1.37
CA PRO A 83 -9.19 -7.17 1.35
C PRO A 83 -9.44 -8.17 2.49
N TYR A 84 -10.05 -7.71 3.58
CA TYR A 84 -10.51 -8.52 4.70
C TYR A 84 -12.05 -8.49 4.78
N LEU A 85 -12.70 -9.54 4.32
CA LEU A 85 -14.13 -9.59 4.05
C LEU A 85 -14.88 -10.57 4.96
N THR A 86 -14.23 -11.67 5.34
CA THR A 86 -14.80 -12.74 6.17
C THR A 86 -15.12 -12.28 7.59
N ARG A 87 -14.32 -11.41 8.18
CA ARG A 87 -14.59 -10.68 9.43
C ARG A 87 -14.98 -11.56 10.62
N PHE A 88 -14.17 -12.58 10.91
CA PHE A 88 -14.40 -13.48 12.02
C PHE A 88 -14.11 -12.85 13.39
N LYS A 89 -14.75 -13.40 14.43
CA LYS A 89 -14.64 -12.89 15.81
C LYS A 89 -13.33 -13.28 16.46
N THR A 90 -12.52 -12.30 16.84
CA THR A 90 -11.29 -12.50 17.63
C THR A 90 -11.47 -12.10 19.09
N GLY A 91 -12.58 -11.44 19.43
CA GLY A 91 -12.84 -10.86 20.73
C GLY A 91 -12.12 -9.52 20.97
N LEU A 92 -11.56 -8.91 19.92
CA LEU A 92 -10.84 -7.63 20.02
C LEU A 92 -11.76 -6.51 20.54
N PHE A 93 -13.01 -6.49 20.08
CA PHE A 93 -13.96 -5.42 20.36
C PHE A 93 -14.86 -5.69 21.59
N ASP A 94 -14.81 -6.87 22.15
CA ASP A 94 -15.56 -7.26 23.39
C ASP A 94 -14.64 -7.44 24.59
N GLY A 95 -13.35 -7.12 24.45
CA GLY A 95 -12.37 -7.15 25.54
C GLY A 95 -11.86 -8.55 25.90
N ALA A 96 -12.16 -9.55 25.07
CA ALA A 96 -11.76 -10.95 25.26
C ALA A 96 -10.86 -11.43 24.10
N PHE A 97 -9.91 -10.61 23.66
CA PHE A 97 -9.03 -10.91 22.53
C PHE A 97 -8.32 -12.24 22.67
N ARG A 98 -8.44 -13.08 21.65
CA ARG A 98 -7.85 -14.41 21.57
C ARG A 98 -6.89 -14.49 20.39
N ALA A 99 -5.61 -14.52 20.70
CA ALA A 99 -4.54 -14.63 19.71
C ALA A 99 -4.52 -16.01 19.00
N ASP A 100 -5.14 -17.01 19.60
CA ASP A 100 -5.30 -18.38 19.08
C ASP A 100 -6.58 -18.56 18.25
N THR A 101 -7.27 -17.48 17.91
CA THR A 101 -8.43 -17.52 16.99
C THR A 101 -8.02 -18.15 15.66
N GLU A 102 -8.74 -19.18 15.25
CA GLU A 102 -8.50 -19.87 13.98
C GLU A 102 -8.81 -18.97 12.79
N LEU A 103 -7.94 -19.02 11.78
CA LEU A 103 -8.18 -18.36 10.50
C LEU A 103 -9.31 -19.05 9.74
N SER A 104 -10.18 -18.27 9.17
CA SER A 104 -11.25 -18.75 8.29
C SER A 104 -11.43 -17.83 7.10
N THR A 105 -12.00 -18.37 6.04
CA THR A 105 -12.42 -17.59 4.85
C THR A 105 -13.83 -18.03 4.48
N ASP A 106 -14.72 -17.07 4.27
CA ASP A 106 -16.05 -17.29 3.70
C ASP A 106 -16.03 -16.98 2.20
N PRO A 107 -16.00 -18.02 1.34
CA PRO A 107 -15.89 -17.83 -0.11
C PRO A 107 -17.09 -17.09 -0.71
N GLU A 108 -18.27 -17.15 -0.11
CA GLU A 108 -19.47 -16.49 -0.64
C GLU A 108 -19.39 -14.99 -0.39
N VAL A 109 -19.10 -14.61 0.84
CA VAL A 109 -18.88 -13.20 1.21
C VAL A 109 -17.73 -12.59 0.39
N VAL A 110 -16.62 -13.32 0.25
CA VAL A 110 -15.48 -12.81 -0.53
C VAL A 110 -15.89 -12.55 -1.98
N ARG A 111 -16.51 -13.53 -2.65
CA ARG A 111 -16.90 -13.40 -4.07
C ARG A 111 -17.90 -12.26 -4.33
N GLU A 112 -18.79 -11.98 -3.38
CA GLU A 112 -19.76 -10.89 -3.50
C GLU A 112 -19.08 -9.52 -3.66
N HIS A 113 -17.94 -9.33 -3.01
CA HIS A 113 -17.34 -7.98 -2.89
C HIS A 113 -16.15 -7.72 -3.80
N ILE A 114 -15.40 -8.76 -4.21
CA ILE A 114 -14.10 -8.56 -4.87
C ILE A 114 -14.17 -8.20 -6.37
N GLY A 115 -15.28 -8.50 -7.05
CA GLY A 115 -15.34 -8.39 -8.51
C GLY A 115 -14.42 -9.37 -9.23
N ALA A 116 -13.70 -8.89 -10.24
CA ALA A 116 -12.69 -9.66 -10.96
C ALA A 116 -11.30 -9.00 -10.79
N PRO A 117 -10.66 -9.15 -9.61
CA PRO A 117 -9.41 -8.47 -9.34
C PRO A 117 -8.27 -9.05 -10.18
N GLU A 118 -7.46 -8.17 -10.72
CA GLU A 118 -6.20 -8.54 -11.36
C GLU A 118 -4.99 -8.25 -10.44
N LEU A 119 -5.17 -7.36 -9.46
CA LEU A 119 -4.12 -6.91 -8.56
C LEU A 119 -4.65 -6.84 -7.12
N VAL A 120 -3.88 -7.38 -6.18
CA VAL A 120 -4.11 -7.29 -4.74
C VAL A 120 -2.87 -6.68 -4.09
N LEU A 121 -3.02 -5.55 -3.45
CA LEU A 121 -1.97 -4.87 -2.69
C LEU A 121 -2.14 -5.19 -1.22
N VAL A 122 -1.09 -5.66 -0.56
CA VAL A 122 -1.10 -6.03 0.87
C VAL A 122 -0.14 -5.13 1.63
N SER A 123 -0.67 -4.36 2.57
CA SER A 123 0.13 -3.44 3.38
C SER A 123 1.03 -4.19 4.38
N HIS A 124 0.50 -5.21 5.05
CA HIS A 124 1.22 -6.06 5.98
C HIS A 124 0.43 -7.35 6.26
N SER A 125 1.03 -8.29 6.98
CA SER A 125 0.52 -9.66 7.00
C SER A 125 -0.37 -10.02 8.19
N HIS A 126 -0.85 -9.07 8.99
CA HIS A 126 -1.85 -9.38 10.03
C HIS A 126 -3.15 -9.89 9.40
N TRP A 127 -3.94 -10.62 10.21
CA TRP A 127 -5.15 -11.32 9.74
C TRP A 127 -6.18 -10.39 9.09
N ASP A 128 -6.33 -9.20 9.63
CA ASP A 128 -7.29 -8.19 9.18
C ASP A 128 -6.86 -7.46 7.89
N HIS A 129 -5.74 -7.92 7.28
CA HIS A 129 -5.25 -7.48 5.97
C HIS A 129 -4.99 -8.67 5.04
N LEU A 130 -4.61 -9.86 5.57
CA LEU A 130 -4.13 -10.98 4.77
C LEU A 130 -5.09 -12.18 4.70
N ALA A 131 -6.00 -12.38 5.69
CA ALA A 131 -6.70 -13.66 5.87
C ALA A 131 -7.45 -14.15 4.62
N ASP A 132 -8.08 -13.27 3.84
CA ASP A 132 -8.82 -13.63 2.63
C ASP A 132 -7.95 -13.64 1.35
N VAL A 133 -6.75 -13.06 1.40
CA VAL A 133 -5.87 -12.92 0.22
C VAL A 133 -5.48 -14.25 -0.40
N PRO A 134 -5.15 -15.33 0.37
CA PRO A 134 -4.83 -16.64 -0.22
C PRO A 134 -5.97 -17.22 -1.06
N TYR A 135 -7.21 -17.06 -0.59
CA TYR A 135 -8.39 -17.49 -1.35
C TYR A 135 -8.58 -16.65 -2.62
N ILE A 136 -8.50 -15.32 -2.50
CA ILE A 136 -8.64 -14.39 -3.62
C ILE A 136 -7.61 -14.72 -4.70
N ALA A 137 -6.32 -14.79 -4.35
CA ALA A 137 -5.26 -15.09 -5.31
C ALA A 137 -5.47 -16.42 -6.04
N LYS A 138 -5.79 -17.50 -5.30
CA LYS A 138 -6.02 -18.84 -5.91
C LYS A 138 -7.26 -18.91 -6.77
N SER A 139 -8.34 -18.22 -6.39
CA SER A 139 -9.61 -18.33 -7.11
C SER A 139 -9.71 -17.43 -8.33
N THR A 140 -8.96 -16.34 -8.36
CA THR A 140 -9.02 -15.31 -9.43
C THR A 140 -7.80 -15.29 -10.34
N GLY A 141 -6.66 -15.80 -9.87
CA GLY A 141 -5.39 -15.64 -10.56
C GLY A 141 -4.77 -14.25 -10.40
N ALA A 142 -5.34 -13.41 -9.54
CA ALA A 142 -4.83 -12.05 -9.28
C ALA A 142 -3.36 -12.07 -8.85
N ARG A 143 -2.60 -11.08 -9.32
CA ARG A 143 -1.25 -10.83 -8.82
C ARG A 143 -1.31 -10.19 -7.45
N VAL A 144 -0.50 -10.67 -6.52
CA VAL A 144 -0.36 -10.07 -5.19
C VAL A 144 0.94 -9.30 -5.10
N VAL A 145 0.89 -8.08 -4.58
CA VAL A 145 2.06 -7.25 -4.26
C VAL A 145 2.12 -7.09 -2.76
N GLY A 146 3.23 -7.46 -2.15
CA GLY A 146 3.41 -7.39 -0.70
C GLY A 146 4.87 -7.61 -0.28
N THR A 147 5.09 -7.73 1.02
CA THR A 147 6.42 -7.94 1.60
C THR A 147 6.93 -9.37 1.39
N GLU A 148 8.20 -9.63 1.71
CA GLU A 148 8.78 -10.97 1.68
C GLU A 148 8.05 -11.93 2.65
N THR A 149 7.62 -11.43 3.81
CA THR A 149 6.79 -12.20 4.75
C THR A 149 5.44 -12.57 4.14
N THR A 150 4.78 -11.61 3.47
CA THR A 150 3.54 -11.88 2.72
C THR A 150 3.75 -12.99 1.67
N TYR A 151 4.86 -12.92 0.91
CA TYR A 151 5.22 -13.97 -0.04
C TYR A 151 5.33 -15.33 0.62
N HIS A 152 6.10 -15.45 1.72
CA HIS A 152 6.32 -16.73 2.40
C HIS A 152 5.03 -17.32 2.98
N LEU A 153 4.16 -16.49 3.54
CA LEU A 153 2.85 -16.92 4.04
C LEU A 153 1.96 -17.40 2.89
N LEU A 154 1.87 -16.64 1.79
CA LEU A 154 1.04 -17.01 0.65
C LEU A 154 1.51 -18.30 -0.02
N VAL A 155 2.82 -18.52 -0.16
CA VAL A 155 3.39 -19.78 -0.66
C VAL A 155 3.01 -20.95 0.26
N ALA A 156 3.07 -20.78 1.57
CA ALA A 156 2.62 -21.80 2.52
C ALA A 156 1.11 -22.09 2.41
N PHE A 157 0.30 -21.08 2.08
CA PHE A 157 -1.13 -21.25 1.75
C PHE A 157 -1.41 -21.85 0.36
N GLY A 158 -0.37 -22.17 -0.41
CA GLY A 158 -0.48 -22.77 -1.74
C GLY A 158 -0.85 -21.81 -2.86
N VAL A 159 -0.54 -20.53 -2.71
CA VAL A 159 -0.60 -19.56 -3.81
C VAL A 159 0.62 -19.78 -4.71
N ASP A 160 0.44 -19.71 -6.03
CA ASP A 160 1.54 -19.84 -6.99
C ASP A 160 2.56 -18.71 -6.78
N PRO A 161 3.84 -19.01 -6.50
CA PRO A 161 4.89 -18.01 -6.36
C PRO A 161 4.98 -17.04 -7.55
N GLY A 162 4.64 -17.48 -8.75
CA GLY A 162 4.60 -16.66 -9.96
C GLY A 162 3.55 -15.55 -9.95
N GLN A 163 2.55 -15.64 -9.05
CA GLN A 163 1.55 -14.58 -8.86
C GLN A 163 2.01 -13.49 -7.86
N ILE A 164 3.11 -13.67 -7.14
CA ILE A 164 3.48 -12.79 -6.03
C ILE A 164 4.67 -11.93 -6.41
N SER A 165 4.51 -10.63 -6.31
CA SER A 165 5.56 -9.63 -6.48
C SER A 165 6.01 -9.12 -5.11
N VAL A 166 7.25 -9.43 -4.73
CA VAL A 166 7.83 -8.96 -3.47
C VAL A 166 8.36 -7.54 -3.64
N VAL A 167 7.99 -6.66 -2.72
CA VAL A 167 8.41 -5.26 -2.67
C VAL A 167 8.88 -4.87 -1.27
N LYS A 168 9.65 -3.78 -1.17
CA LYS A 168 10.28 -3.34 0.09
C LYS A 168 10.03 -1.86 0.41
N GLY A 169 9.44 -1.12 -0.55
CA GLY A 169 9.30 0.34 -0.50
C GLY A 169 10.36 1.06 -1.30
N GLY A 170 9.91 1.94 -2.18
CA GLY A 170 10.69 2.68 -3.16
C GLY A 170 10.52 2.20 -4.60
N GLU A 171 9.81 1.08 -4.81
CA GLU A 171 9.47 0.59 -6.15
C GLU A 171 8.35 1.44 -6.77
N VAL A 172 8.43 1.62 -8.09
CA VAL A 172 7.36 2.19 -8.90
C VAL A 172 7.04 1.15 -9.98
N LEU A 173 5.89 0.50 -9.83
CA LEU A 173 5.46 -0.61 -10.68
C LEU A 173 4.42 -0.11 -11.67
N ASP A 174 4.55 -0.53 -12.92
CA ASP A 174 3.57 -0.24 -13.98
C ASP A 174 2.83 -1.54 -14.35
N PHE A 175 1.54 -1.52 -14.16
CA PHE A 175 0.61 -2.59 -14.52
C PHE A 175 -0.27 -2.15 -15.69
N ASP A 176 0.36 -1.81 -16.83
CA ASP A 176 -0.31 -1.44 -18.08
C ASP A 176 -1.35 -0.32 -17.87
N GLY A 177 -0.86 0.83 -17.40
CA GLY A 177 -1.67 2.02 -17.14
C GLY A 177 -2.21 2.14 -15.71
N ILE A 178 -1.92 1.19 -14.81
CA ILE A 178 -2.06 1.37 -13.37
C ILE A 178 -0.66 1.44 -12.77
N THR A 179 -0.28 2.62 -12.30
CA THR A 179 1.01 2.81 -11.62
C THR A 179 0.83 2.62 -10.11
N VAL A 180 1.71 1.83 -9.51
CA VAL A 180 1.75 1.59 -8.06
C VAL A 180 3.11 2.03 -7.53
N GLU A 181 3.12 3.12 -6.78
CA GLU A 181 4.29 3.58 -6.04
C GLU A 181 4.26 2.97 -4.64
N VAL A 182 5.31 2.25 -4.28
CA VAL A 182 5.41 1.54 -3.00
C VAL A 182 6.23 2.38 -2.02
N ALA A 183 5.66 2.68 -0.86
CA ALA A 183 6.37 3.37 0.22
C ALA A 183 6.58 2.42 1.41
N ALA A 184 7.79 2.40 1.95
CA ALA A 184 8.03 1.72 3.23
C ALA A 184 7.23 2.41 4.33
N GLY A 185 6.45 1.63 5.08
CA GLY A 185 5.61 2.07 6.17
C GLY A 185 6.11 1.60 7.54
N LEU A 186 5.31 1.85 8.56
CA LEU A 186 5.55 1.39 9.93
C LEU A 186 4.22 0.95 10.53
N HIS A 187 4.24 -0.13 11.31
CA HIS A 187 3.04 -0.57 12.01
C HIS A 187 2.69 0.35 13.19
N SER A 188 1.39 0.55 13.41
CA SER A 188 0.85 1.29 14.55
C SER A 188 1.34 0.70 15.88
N ARG A 189 1.68 1.58 16.83
CA ARG A 189 2.12 1.16 18.17
C ARG A 189 1.14 1.59 19.23
N ASN A 190 0.90 0.71 20.19
CA ASN A 190 0.12 1.04 21.38
C ASN A 190 0.93 1.94 22.35
N LYS A 191 0.31 2.37 23.45
CA LYS A 191 0.96 3.22 24.47
C LYS A 191 2.19 2.60 25.13
N LYS A 192 2.44 1.29 24.98
CA LYS A 192 3.64 0.59 25.43
C LYS A 192 4.68 0.46 24.31
N TYR A 193 4.46 1.09 23.16
CA TYR A 193 5.31 1.04 21.96
C TYR A 193 5.45 -0.36 21.34
N THR A 194 4.47 -1.23 21.58
CA THR A 194 4.38 -2.57 21.02
C THR A 194 3.14 -2.72 20.14
N TYR A 195 3.08 -3.78 19.36
CA TYR A 195 1.93 -4.17 18.57
C TYR A 195 1.79 -5.70 18.55
N PHE A 196 0.68 -6.20 18.04
CA PHE A 196 0.39 -7.63 17.94
C PHE A 196 1.30 -8.30 16.93
N ALA A 197 1.71 -9.56 17.18
CA ALA A 197 2.47 -10.44 16.29
C ALA A 197 3.57 -9.72 15.47
N PRO A 198 4.58 -9.11 16.13
CA PRO A 198 5.70 -8.51 15.43
C PRO A 198 6.61 -9.57 14.80
N GLY A 199 7.35 -9.20 13.77
CA GLY A 199 8.38 -10.05 13.18
C GLY A 199 8.21 -10.27 11.69
N THR A 200 9.23 -10.88 11.09
CA THR A 200 9.34 -11.17 9.67
C THR A 200 9.62 -12.66 9.45
N LEU A 201 9.31 -13.15 8.27
CA LEU A 201 9.69 -14.49 7.80
C LEU A 201 10.70 -14.35 6.66
N ASP A 202 11.74 -15.17 6.69
CA ASP A 202 12.77 -15.29 5.64
C ASP A 202 12.66 -16.61 4.85
N THR A 203 11.74 -17.47 5.26
CA THR A 203 11.44 -18.74 4.59
C THR A 203 9.96 -19.10 4.77
N PRO A 204 9.36 -19.84 3.82
CA PRO A 204 7.98 -20.29 3.99
C PRO A 204 7.85 -21.19 5.24
N PRO A 205 6.82 -21.00 6.08
CA PRO A 205 6.49 -21.93 7.13
C PRO A 205 6.27 -23.35 6.59
N ALA A 206 6.57 -24.36 7.40
CA ALA A 206 6.40 -25.77 7.01
C ALA A 206 4.92 -26.17 6.77
N ALA A 207 3.98 -25.39 7.29
CA ALA A 207 2.54 -25.53 7.10
C ALA A 207 1.88 -24.16 7.06
N PRO A 208 0.69 -24.04 6.42
CA PRO A 208 -0.07 -22.80 6.45
C PRO A 208 -0.40 -22.36 7.88
N ALA A 209 -0.42 -21.04 8.11
CA ALA A 209 -0.87 -20.47 9.37
C ALA A 209 -2.31 -20.93 9.67
N ARG A 210 -2.59 -21.25 10.92
CA ARG A 210 -3.91 -21.72 11.37
C ARG A 210 -4.59 -20.73 12.29
N THR A 211 -3.83 -19.88 12.94
CA THR A 211 -4.33 -18.88 13.87
C THR A 211 -3.82 -17.48 13.53
N ILE A 212 -4.52 -16.46 14.03
CA ILE A 212 -4.13 -15.08 13.80
C ILE A 212 -2.72 -14.76 14.35
N ALA A 213 -2.28 -15.44 15.41
CA ALA A 213 -0.94 -15.27 15.99
C ALA A 213 0.19 -15.78 15.09
N GLU A 214 -0.12 -16.64 14.13
CA GLU A 214 0.84 -17.20 13.17
C GLU A 214 1.00 -16.32 11.92
N LEU A 215 0.33 -15.17 11.87
CA LEU A 215 0.47 -14.15 10.84
C LEU A 215 1.25 -12.95 11.41
N PRO A 216 2.59 -12.96 11.35
CA PRO A 216 3.39 -11.83 11.81
C PRO A 216 3.21 -10.62 10.89
N GLU A 217 3.46 -9.42 11.41
CA GLU A 217 3.36 -8.15 10.67
C GLU A 217 4.13 -8.17 9.35
N GLY A 218 5.39 -8.56 9.39
CA GLY A 218 6.18 -8.83 8.20
C GLY A 218 6.63 -7.61 7.41
N ASP A 219 6.95 -6.52 8.08
CA ASP A 219 7.13 -5.18 7.53
C ASP A 219 5.81 -4.57 7.02
N THR A 220 5.72 -3.26 7.11
CA THR A 220 4.51 -2.52 6.69
C THR A 220 4.81 -1.67 5.47
N LEU A 221 3.88 -1.64 4.53
CA LEU A 221 3.92 -0.84 3.31
C LEU A 221 2.74 0.13 3.25
N ALA A 222 2.92 1.20 2.50
CA ALA A 222 1.85 2.03 1.98
C ALA A 222 1.99 2.12 0.46
N PHE A 223 0.89 2.42 -0.23
CA PHE A 223 0.89 2.47 -1.70
C PHE A 223 0.23 3.76 -2.19
N GLN A 224 0.77 4.34 -3.25
CA GLN A 224 0.04 5.29 -4.06
C GLN A 224 -0.32 4.62 -5.38
N VAL A 225 -1.62 4.49 -5.65
CA VAL A 225 -2.15 3.92 -6.88
C VAL A 225 -2.63 5.06 -7.76
N THR A 226 -2.11 5.13 -8.99
CA THR A 226 -2.53 6.11 -10.00
C THR A 226 -3.10 5.37 -11.19
N ALA A 227 -4.32 5.70 -11.57
CA ALA A 227 -5.00 5.10 -12.71
C ALA A 227 -4.85 5.96 -13.97
N GLY A 228 -4.21 5.40 -15.00
CA GLY A 228 -3.98 6.10 -16.27
C GLY A 228 -2.97 7.24 -16.18
N SER A 229 -2.61 7.79 -17.33
CA SER A 229 -1.72 8.94 -17.45
C SER A 229 -2.42 10.22 -16.98
N GLY A 230 -2.09 10.70 -15.77
CA GLY A 230 -2.71 11.88 -15.16
C GLY A 230 -4.12 11.64 -14.61
N GLY A 231 -4.47 10.38 -14.35
CA GLY A 231 -5.68 9.99 -13.64
C GLY A 231 -5.58 10.27 -12.12
N PRO A 232 -6.71 10.08 -11.41
CA PRO A 232 -6.72 10.29 -9.95
C PRO A 232 -5.77 9.32 -9.26
N SER A 233 -5.09 9.83 -8.24
CA SER A 233 -4.17 9.05 -7.41
C SER A 233 -4.71 8.91 -6.00
N ALA A 234 -4.60 7.69 -5.44
CA ALA A 234 -5.03 7.36 -4.10
C ALA A 234 -3.85 6.82 -3.28
N PHE A 235 -3.56 7.46 -2.16
CA PHE A 235 -2.64 6.94 -1.17
C PHE A 235 -3.39 6.02 -0.20
N LEU A 236 -2.87 4.82 0.02
CA LEU A 236 -3.48 3.73 0.79
C LEU A 236 -2.50 3.27 1.88
N MET A 237 -2.95 3.22 3.13
CA MET A 237 -2.15 2.71 4.24
C MET A 237 -2.99 1.84 5.18
N GLY A 238 -2.40 0.74 5.67
CA GLY A 238 -3.06 -0.21 6.57
C GLY A 238 -2.82 0.06 8.05
N ALA A 239 -1.84 0.87 8.41
CA ALA A 239 -1.45 1.12 9.80
C ALA A 239 -1.22 2.62 10.06
N SER A 240 -1.39 3.07 11.32
CA SER A 240 -1.34 4.49 11.69
C SER A 240 0.05 4.96 12.14
N ASP A 241 1.08 4.50 11.44
CA ASP A 241 2.44 5.05 11.51
C ASP A 241 3.08 4.99 10.11
N PHE A 242 4.15 5.74 9.89
CA PHE A 242 4.74 5.87 8.56
C PHE A 242 6.18 6.37 8.61
N SER A 243 6.95 6.04 7.58
CA SER A 243 8.24 6.65 7.31
C SER A 243 8.04 7.96 6.54
N GLU A 244 8.24 9.11 7.19
CA GLU A 244 8.05 10.43 6.55
C GLU A 244 8.91 10.59 5.29
N ARG A 245 10.13 10.07 5.31
CA ARG A 245 11.04 10.12 4.14
C ARG A 245 10.56 9.26 2.98
N ALA A 246 9.91 8.13 3.27
CA ALA A 246 9.43 7.22 2.23
C ALA A 246 8.19 7.76 1.50
N VAL A 247 7.35 8.54 2.18
CA VAL A 247 6.15 9.15 1.57
C VAL A 247 6.39 10.57 1.06
N GLN A 248 7.57 11.14 1.34
CA GLN A 248 7.90 12.50 0.90
C GLN A 248 8.02 12.55 -0.63
N GLY A 249 7.22 13.42 -1.25
CA GLY A 249 7.21 13.57 -2.71
C GLY A 249 5.99 12.93 -3.38
N LEU A 250 5.29 12.02 -2.70
CA LEU A 250 3.97 11.59 -3.12
C LEU A 250 3.00 12.77 -3.09
N ARG A 251 2.09 12.82 -4.05
CA ARG A 251 1.09 13.91 -4.20
C ARG A 251 -0.26 13.32 -4.57
N PRO A 252 -0.87 12.51 -3.69
CA PRO A 252 -2.14 11.88 -3.98
C PRO A 252 -3.29 12.89 -3.98
N ASP A 253 -4.27 12.67 -4.84
CA ASP A 253 -5.54 13.40 -4.82
C ASP A 253 -6.39 12.99 -3.60
N LEU A 254 -6.33 11.69 -3.27
CA LEU A 254 -7.04 11.06 -2.16
C LEU A 254 -6.05 10.41 -1.19
N ALA A 255 -6.27 10.55 0.12
CA ALA A 255 -5.50 9.81 1.12
C ALA A 255 -6.43 9.00 2.03
N MET A 256 -6.34 7.66 1.98
CA MET A 256 -6.99 6.73 2.89
C MET A 256 -6.07 6.53 4.08
N VAL A 257 -6.43 7.14 5.21
CA VAL A 257 -5.55 7.31 6.37
C VAL A 257 -6.04 6.50 7.56
N ALA A 258 -5.22 5.58 8.05
CA ALA A 258 -5.58 4.70 9.16
C ALA A 258 -5.70 5.47 10.49
N VAL A 259 -6.75 5.15 11.26
CA VAL A 259 -7.05 5.79 12.56
C VAL A 259 -6.45 5.04 13.76
N PRO A 260 -6.37 3.70 13.81
CA PRO A 260 -6.00 2.95 15.01
C PRO A 260 -4.63 3.36 15.58
N SER A 261 -4.57 3.50 16.92
CA SER A 261 -3.34 3.84 17.66
C SER A 261 -2.64 5.14 17.21
N SER A 262 -3.33 5.99 16.44
CA SER A 262 -2.74 7.23 15.92
C SER A 262 -2.24 8.19 17.01
N THR A 263 -2.75 8.07 18.24
CA THR A 263 -2.32 8.87 19.40
C THR A 263 -0.95 8.47 19.95
N ALA A 264 -0.44 7.27 19.61
CA ALA A 264 0.89 6.79 20.01
C ALA A 264 2.00 7.24 19.06
N THR A 265 1.65 7.60 17.83
CA THR A 265 2.59 8.11 16.82
C THR A 265 2.78 9.62 16.97
N HIS A 266 4.01 10.06 17.16
CA HIS A 266 4.32 11.49 17.36
C HIS A 266 3.84 12.35 16.20
N HIS A 267 2.95 13.31 16.48
CA HIS A 267 2.38 14.23 15.49
C HIS A 267 1.93 13.55 14.19
N TYR A 268 1.25 12.40 14.31
CA TYR A 268 0.89 11.53 13.19
C TYR A 268 0.19 12.29 12.05
N VAL A 269 -0.96 12.88 12.33
CA VAL A 269 -1.78 13.57 11.31
C VAL A 269 -1.03 14.74 10.65
N PRO A 270 -0.46 15.72 11.42
CA PRO A 270 0.21 16.86 10.80
C PRO A 270 1.45 16.49 9.99
N ARG A 271 2.22 15.49 10.43
CA ARG A 271 3.40 15.02 9.69
C ARG A 271 3.00 14.32 8.39
N LEU A 272 2.01 13.44 8.46
CA LEU A 272 1.54 12.67 7.29
C LEU A 272 0.95 13.61 6.23
N LEU A 273 -0.01 14.45 6.60
CA LEU A 273 -0.67 15.34 5.64
C LEU A 273 0.33 16.31 4.98
N ARG A 274 1.30 16.82 5.75
CA ARG A 274 2.36 17.66 5.20
C ARG A 274 3.26 16.90 4.23
N ALA A 275 3.66 15.68 4.57
CA ALA A 275 4.51 14.85 3.71
C ALA A 275 3.81 14.50 2.39
N LEU A 276 2.50 14.26 2.42
CA LEU A 276 1.66 14.01 1.24
C LEU A 276 1.25 15.27 0.47
N GLY A 277 1.62 16.48 0.94
CA GLY A 277 1.30 17.75 0.28
C GLY A 277 -0.14 18.20 0.45
N SER A 278 -0.80 17.83 1.55
CA SER A 278 -2.19 18.17 1.87
C SER A 278 -3.18 17.70 0.78
N PRO A 279 -3.48 16.40 0.71
CA PRO A 279 -4.38 15.81 -0.28
C PRO A 279 -5.74 16.52 -0.33
N GLY A 280 -6.34 16.62 -1.51
CA GLY A 280 -7.65 17.28 -1.69
C GLY A 280 -8.77 16.57 -0.92
N VAL A 281 -8.67 15.26 -0.72
CA VAL A 281 -9.61 14.46 0.06
C VAL A 281 -8.88 13.57 1.04
N VAL A 282 -9.33 13.55 2.29
CA VAL A 282 -8.85 12.65 3.35
C VAL A 282 -9.99 11.73 3.79
N VAL A 283 -9.71 10.44 3.78
CA VAL A 283 -10.67 9.38 4.11
C VAL A 283 -10.13 8.60 5.31
N PRO A 284 -10.74 8.69 6.49
CA PRO A 284 -10.36 7.86 7.62
C PRO A 284 -10.71 6.39 7.34
N VAL A 285 -9.78 5.48 7.63
CA VAL A 285 -9.98 4.03 7.51
C VAL A 285 -9.60 3.33 8.79
N HIS A 286 -9.98 2.06 8.92
CA HIS A 286 -9.65 1.21 10.07
C HIS A 286 -10.19 1.74 11.40
N TRP A 287 -11.35 2.42 11.37
CA TRP A 287 -12.03 2.97 12.54
C TRP A 287 -13.26 2.16 12.94
N ASP A 288 -13.66 1.21 12.09
CA ASP A 288 -14.84 0.37 12.26
C ASP A 288 -14.58 -0.84 13.14
N ASN A 289 -15.65 -1.41 13.68
CA ASN A 289 -15.62 -2.75 14.24
C ASN A 289 -15.57 -3.77 13.09
N PHE A 290 -14.38 -4.18 12.72
CA PHE A 290 -14.15 -5.09 11.60
C PHE A 290 -14.38 -6.58 11.94
N GLU A 291 -15.05 -6.88 13.05
CA GLU A 291 -15.63 -8.19 13.36
C GLU A 291 -17.14 -8.25 13.05
N GLU A 292 -17.75 -7.14 12.65
CA GLU A 292 -19.14 -7.06 12.20
C GLU A 292 -19.22 -7.22 10.68
N PRO A 293 -20.28 -7.90 10.16
CA PRO A 293 -20.39 -8.18 8.72
C PRO A 293 -20.59 -6.91 7.88
N LEU A 294 -20.14 -6.93 6.62
CA LEU A 294 -20.30 -5.82 5.68
C LEU A 294 -21.74 -5.53 5.26
N SER A 295 -22.67 -6.46 5.50
CA SER A 295 -24.11 -6.27 5.27
C SER A 295 -24.74 -5.24 6.21
N GLU A 296 -24.13 -5.04 7.38
CA GLU A 296 -24.57 -4.04 8.36
C GLU A 296 -23.86 -2.69 8.11
N PRO A 297 -24.44 -1.56 8.56
CA PRO A 297 -23.74 -0.28 8.53
C PRO A 297 -22.43 -0.33 9.33
N PRO A 298 -21.38 0.42 8.94
CA PRO A 298 -20.15 0.44 9.69
C PRO A 298 -20.39 0.93 11.12
N ARG A 299 -20.02 0.08 12.08
CA ARG A 299 -20.09 0.41 13.50
C ARG A 299 -18.76 0.96 13.95
N ARG A 300 -18.82 2.13 14.57
CA ARG A 300 -17.63 2.73 15.16
C ARG A 300 -17.19 1.94 16.39
N ASP A 301 -15.91 1.64 16.47
CA ASP A 301 -15.32 1.18 17.74
C ASP A 301 -15.02 2.38 18.64
N PRO A 302 -15.50 2.39 19.89
CA PRO A 302 -15.25 3.50 20.82
C PRO A 302 -13.76 3.70 21.18
N SER A 303 -12.92 2.65 21.03
CA SER A 303 -11.49 2.75 21.28
C SER A 303 -10.74 3.47 20.16
N MET A 304 -11.35 3.60 18.98
CA MET A 304 -10.83 4.34 17.85
C MET A 304 -11.28 5.81 17.94
N ASP A 305 -10.35 6.70 18.27
CA ASP A 305 -10.64 8.13 18.41
C ASP A 305 -10.85 8.82 17.05
N LEU A 306 -11.94 8.43 16.37
CA LEU A 306 -12.28 8.98 15.07
C LEU A 306 -12.54 10.50 15.14
N ASP A 307 -13.26 11.00 16.16
CA ASP A 307 -13.58 12.43 16.27
C ASP A 307 -12.32 13.26 16.49
N GLY A 308 -11.42 12.81 17.36
CA GLY A 308 -10.13 13.45 17.55
C GLY A 308 -9.28 13.45 16.29
N PHE A 309 -9.31 12.35 15.51
CA PHE A 309 -8.64 12.27 14.21
C PHE A 309 -9.23 13.28 13.22
N LEU A 310 -10.55 13.32 13.05
CA LEU A 310 -11.24 14.25 12.15
C LEU A 310 -10.94 15.71 12.52
N ALA A 311 -10.97 16.06 13.82
CA ALA A 311 -10.63 17.37 14.32
C ALA A 311 -9.17 17.74 14.00
N GLN A 312 -8.24 16.80 14.08
CA GLN A 312 -6.84 17.02 13.70
C GLN A 312 -6.71 17.27 12.19
N VAL A 313 -7.33 16.45 11.36
CA VAL A 313 -7.31 16.65 9.89
C VAL A 313 -7.85 18.04 9.52
N HIS A 314 -9.00 18.42 10.09
CA HIS A 314 -9.60 19.72 9.83
C HIS A 314 -8.70 20.89 10.22
N ARG A 315 -7.98 20.78 11.34
CA ARG A 315 -7.04 21.80 11.82
C ARG A 315 -5.79 21.89 10.95
N GLU A 316 -5.22 20.72 10.56
CA GLU A 316 -3.92 20.67 9.88
C GLU A 316 -4.04 20.89 8.36
N SER A 317 -5.19 20.54 7.78
CA SER A 317 -5.46 20.70 6.35
C SER A 317 -6.90 21.15 6.12
N PRO A 318 -7.23 22.41 6.45
CA PRO A 318 -8.61 22.92 6.39
C PRO A 318 -9.18 22.97 4.97
N ALA A 319 -8.33 22.91 3.95
CA ALA A 319 -8.74 22.83 2.55
C ALA A 319 -9.09 21.41 2.09
N SER A 320 -8.67 20.38 2.83
CA SER A 320 -9.00 18.99 2.52
C SER A 320 -10.46 18.70 2.86
N ARG A 321 -11.17 18.10 1.92
CA ARG A 321 -12.49 17.53 2.21
C ARG A 321 -12.33 16.21 2.93
N ILE A 322 -13.05 16.03 4.02
CA ILE A 322 -13.05 14.76 4.77
C ILE A 322 -14.27 13.94 4.36
N VAL A 323 -14.07 12.66 4.07
CA VAL A 323 -15.14 11.71 3.74
C VAL A 323 -15.02 10.50 4.66
N VAL A 324 -15.96 10.32 5.58
CA VAL A 324 -16.08 9.09 6.36
C VAL A 324 -16.82 8.06 5.50
N PRO A 325 -16.19 6.94 5.13
CA PRO A 325 -16.76 6.02 4.16
C PRO A 325 -17.81 5.09 4.78
N ASP A 326 -18.71 4.57 3.92
CA ASP A 326 -19.70 3.52 4.25
C ASP A 326 -19.50 2.34 3.28
N TYR A 327 -19.61 1.10 3.76
CA TYR A 327 -19.43 -0.14 2.97
C TYR A 327 -20.39 -0.27 1.79
N ARG A 328 -21.61 0.27 1.94
CA ARG A 328 -22.70 0.12 0.99
C ARG A 328 -22.70 1.20 -0.08
N THR A 329 -21.74 2.11 -0.02
CA THR A 329 -21.64 3.23 -0.94
C THR A 329 -20.55 2.99 -1.97
N VAL A 330 -20.90 3.17 -3.24
CA VAL A 330 -19.93 3.28 -4.34
C VAL A 330 -19.59 4.75 -4.50
N TYR A 331 -18.30 5.04 -4.47
CA TYR A 331 -17.80 6.41 -4.64
C TYR A 331 -17.19 6.59 -6.02
N GLY A 332 -17.25 7.81 -6.56
CA GLY A 332 -16.44 8.23 -7.69
C GLY A 332 -14.98 8.48 -7.27
N ALA A 333 -14.13 8.76 -8.25
CA ALA A 333 -12.72 9.11 -8.02
C ALA A 333 -12.54 10.37 -7.14
N ASP A 334 -13.57 11.20 -7.05
CA ASP A 334 -13.60 12.36 -6.17
C ASP A 334 -14.20 12.06 -4.77
N MET A 335 -14.42 10.79 -4.44
CA MET A 335 -15.08 10.34 -3.21
C MET A 335 -16.48 10.95 -2.98
N ARG A 336 -17.21 11.24 -4.03
CA ARG A 336 -18.66 11.50 -3.96
C ARG A 336 -19.44 10.22 -4.19
N PRO A 337 -20.54 9.97 -3.46
CA PRO A 337 -21.41 8.84 -3.74
C PRO A 337 -21.87 8.85 -5.20
N ARG A 338 -21.85 7.68 -5.83
CA ARG A 338 -22.48 7.46 -7.14
C ARG A 338 -23.93 7.03 -6.93
N SER A 339 -24.81 7.60 -7.67
CA SER A 339 -26.24 7.23 -7.75
C SER A 339 -26.42 5.93 -8.52
#